data_ee400a207faed148154039fb4f4a61d1
#
_entry.id   ee400a207faed148154039fb4f4a61d1
#
_cell.length_a   1.000
_cell.length_b   1.000
_cell.length_c   1.000
_cell.angle_alpha   90.00
_cell.angle_beta   90.00
_cell.angle_gamma   90.00
#
_symmetry.space_group_name_H-M   'P 1'
#
loop_
_entity.id
_entity.type
_entity.pdbx_description
1 polymer ?
#
loop_
_entity_poly.entity_id
_entity_poly.type
_entity_poly.pdbx_seq_one_letter_code
_entity_poly.pdbx_strand_id
1 'polypeptide(L)'
;MTAPDTSHNPHEDPIKESPAQPPQAPASEAPAPQAPAPQAALPEDHPPVPDVAGKAPRSARTEALIALLLLAGSALLGVLAGFLWHWLAPKVPLYADTSAVYLKDPEGEQAIGADGTFAIIGAGAGLVAAAVAYWLTRRRQGGVTVALGLVAGGLLGGYIAMKLGTALGPGGNVIATAKSVPTGSTFYGPLKLTAKGVLLTWPAAAMVVLIGLTALFTPKPQAPPVAWQTPAQDGPDTP
;
A
#
# COMPACT_ATOMS: atom_id res chain seq x y z
N MET A 1 35.90 12.10 -49.79
CA MET A 1 36.95 12.56 -48.83
C MET A 1 36.49 12.00 -47.50
N THR A 2 36.91 10.88 -47.22
CA THR A 2 38.00 10.36 -46.35
C THR A 2 37.41 9.98 -44.95
N ALA A 3 37.11 8.70 -44.78
CA ALA A 3 37.24 8.06 -43.49
C ALA A 3 38.76 7.95 -43.17
N PRO A 4 39.16 7.82 -41.97
CA PRO A 4 39.60 6.54 -41.44
C PRO A 4 39.16 6.38 -39.94
N ASP A 5 39.42 5.38 -39.25
CA ASP A 5 40.09 4.09 -39.31
C ASP A 5 39.91 3.40 -37.98
N THR A 6 39.70 2.16 -38.01
CA THR A 6 39.89 1.10 -37.05
C THR A 6 40.97 1.31 -36.05
N SER A 7 40.71 0.93 -34.79
CA SER A 7 41.75 0.35 -33.93
C SER A 7 41.10 -0.65 -32.94
N HIS A 8 41.15 -1.82 -33.31
CA HIS A 8 41.37 -3.13 -32.77
C HIS A 8 42.29 -3.13 -31.53
N ASN A 9 41.83 -3.63 -30.41
CA ASN A 9 42.71 -4.10 -29.36
C ASN A 9 42.15 -5.34 -28.66
N PRO A 10 42.71 -6.52 -28.93
CA PRO A 10 42.43 -7.72 -28.17
C PRO A 10 43.31 -7.74 -26.92
N HIS A 11 42.74 -7.61 -25.74
CA HIS A 11 43.43 -7.95 -24.52
C HIS A 11 43.22 -9.43 -24.24
N GLU A 12 44.31 -10.18 -24.47
CA GLU A 12 44.54 -11.53 -23.94
C GLU A 12 44.63 -11.45 -22.42
N ASP A 13 43.76 -12.18 -21.73
CA ASP A 13 43.89 -12.43 -20.31
C ASP A 13 44.92 -13.55 -20.09
N PRO A 14 45.92 -13.35 -19.23
CA PRO A 14 46.87 -14.39 -18.89
C PRO A 14 46.23 -15.42 -17.97
N ILE A 15 46.39 -16.67 -18.35
CA ILE A 15 46.09 -17.89 -17.62
C ILE A 15 46.71 -17.80 -16.21
N LYS A 16 45.85 -17.74 -15.18
CA LYS A 16 46.30 -17.86 -13.80
C LYS A 16 46.53 -19.31 -13.47
N GLU A 17 47.80 -19.70 -13.39
CA GLU A 17 48.24 -20.97 -12.84
C GLU A 17 47.66 -21.21 -11.45
N SER A 18 47.05 -22.36 -11.29
CA SER A 18 46.53 -22.90 -10.03
C SER A 18 47.73 -23.35 -9.17
N PRO A 19 47.87 -22.92 -7.90
CA PRO A 19 48.96 -23.40 -7.04
C PRO A 19 48.74 -24.88 -6.70
N ALA A 20 49.79 -25.65 -6.84
CA ALA A 20 49.89 -27.06 -6.52
C ALA A 20 49.44 -27.36 -5.08
N GLN A 21 48.55 -28.34 -4.94
CA GLN A 21 48.10 -28.88 -3.67
C GLN A 21 49.27 -29.66 -2.99
N PRO A 22 49.54 -29.41 -1.70
CA PRO A 22 50.51 -30.19 -0.96
C PRO A 22 50.05 -31.65 -0.73
N PRO A 23 50.96 -32.60 -0.58
CA PRO A 23 50.66 -34.03 -0.49
C PRO A 23 49.81 -34.32 0.76
N GLN A 24 48.70 -35.03 0.55
CA GLN A 24 47.84 -35.51 1.61
C GLN A 24 48.54 -36.60 2.44
N ALA A 25 48.56 -36.39 3.74
CA ALA A 25 48.99 -37.40 4.71
C ALA A 25 47.99 -38.59 4.71
N PRO A 26 48.46 -39.82 5.05
CA PRO A 26 47.62 -41.01 4.97
C PRO A 26 46.44 -40.93 5.95
N ALA A 27 45.30 -41.33 5.45
CA ALA A 27 44.03 -41.38 6.17
C ALA A 27 44.15 -42.20 7.46
N SER A 28 43.94 -41.52 8.60
CA SER A 28 43.73 -42.17 9.87
C SER A 28 42.36 -42.91 9.81
N GLU A 29 42.41 -44.19 10.10
CA GLU A 29 41.22 -45.09 10.15
C GLU A 29 40.12 -44.46 10.99
N ALA A 30 38.94 -44.28 10.40
CA ALA A 30 37.77 -43.85 11.09
C ALA A 30 37.30 -44.95 12.07
N PRO A 31 37.02 -44.60 13.34
CA PRO A 31 36.44 -45.59 14.26
C PRO A 31 35.02 -45.94 13.79
N ALA A 32 34.70 -47.24 13.90
CA ALA A 32 33.43 -47.82 13.55
C ALA A 32 32.23 -47.06 14.19
N PRO A 33 31.06 -47.06 13.52
CA PRO A 33 29.87 -46.39 14.07
C PRO A 33 29.48 -47.04 15.40
N GLN A 34 29.58 -46.34 16.48
CA GLN A 34 29.04 -46.73 17.79
C GLN A 34 27.51 -46.74 17.65
N ALA A 35 26.91 -47.90 17.97
CA ALA A 35 25.46 -48.03 18.09
C ALA A 35 24.93 -46.92 19.04
N PRO A 36 23.78 -46.28 18.71
CA PRO A 36 23.23 -45.29 19.59
C PRO A 36 22.87 -45.91 20.93
N ALA A 37 23.47 -45.41 21.99
CA ALA A 37 23.09 -45.78 23.37
C ALA A 37 21.57 -45.51 23.54
N PRO A 38 20.85 -46.36 24.32
CA PRO A 38 19.46 -46.13 24.62
C PRO A 38 19.35 -44.75 25.25
N GLN A 39 18.74 -43.81 24.57
CA GLN A 39 18.36 -42.53 25.16
C GLN A 39 17.34 -42.85 26.27
N ALA A 40 17.80 -42.76 27.52
CA ALA A 40 16.90 -42.73 28.65
C ALA A 40 15.87 -41.63 28.37
N ALA A 41 14.61 -41.99 28.20
CA ALA A 41 13.51 -41.09 28.08
C ALA A 41 13.52 -40.19 29.34
N LEU A 42 14.02 -38.99 29.21
CA LEU A 42 13.82 -37.96 30.22
C LEU A 42 12.30 -37.78 30.36
N PRO A 43 11.77 -37.75 31.59
CA PRO A 43 10.36 -37.43 31.76
C PRO A 43 10.10 -36.09 31.09
N GLU A 44 9.23 -36.06 30.09
CA GLU A 44 8.74 -34.85 29.46
C GLU A 44 7.77 -34.13 30.42
N ASP A 45 8.32 -33.69 31.56
CA ASP A 45 7.62 -32.75 32.41
C ASP A 45 7.89 -31.34 31.87
N HIS A 46 7.60 -31.15 30.59
CA HIS A 46 7.46 -29.83 30.06
C HIS A 46 6.13 -29.30 30.61
N PRO A 47 6.19 -28.20 31.41
CA PRO A 47 4.97 -27.52 31.75
C PRO A 47 4.23 -27.26 30.44
N PRO A 48 2.90 -27.51 30.37
CA PRO A 48 2.16 -27.31 29.14
C PRO A 48 2.48 -25.93 28.63
N VAL A 49 3.13 -25.88 27.45
CA VAL A 49 3.37 -24.61 26.76
C VAL A 49 2.00 -23.97 26.70
N PRO A 50 1.80 -22.79 27.31
CA PRO A 50 0.48 -22.17 27.28
C PRO A 50 0.13 -22.09 25.81
N ASP A 51 -0.90 -22.84 25.44
CA ASP A 51 -1.47 -22.84 24.11
C ASP A 51 -1.62 -21.36 23.79
N VAL A 52 -0.79 -20.87 22.85
CA VAL A 52 -1.00 -19.53 22.31
C VAL A 52 -2.31 -19.70 21.57
N ALA A 53 -3.38 -19.69 22.36
CA ALA A 53 -4.74 -19.87 21.89
C ALA A 53 -4.94 -18.81 20.82
N GLY A 54 -4.57 -19.21 19.62
CA GLY A 54 -4.82 -18.46 18.42
C GLY A 54 -6.29 -18.11 18.48
N LYS A 55 -6.59 -16.82 18.69
CA LYS A 55 -7.96 -16.30 18.68
C LYS A 55 -8.73 -17.09 17.62
N ALA A 56 -9.81 -17.74 18.02
CA ALA A 56 -10.64 -18.56 17.14
C ALA A 56 -10.81 -17.87 15.79
N PRO A 57 -10.56 -18.55 14.67
CA PRO A 57 -10.62 -17.95 13.34
C PRO A 57 -12.00 -17.32 13.19
N ARG A 58 -12.01 -16.02 12.88
CA ARG A 58 -13.26 -15.31 12.63
C ARG A 58 -14.02 -16.04 11.55
N SER A 59 -15.32 -16.13 11.68
CA SER A 59 -16.09 -16.73 10.60
C SER A 59 -15.85 -15.90 9.33
N ALA A 60 -15.51 -16.54 8.24
CA ALA A 60 -15.26 -15.89 6.95
C ALA A 60 -16.41 -14.94 6.54
N ARG A 61 -17.63 -15.24 7.00
CA ARG A 61 -18.80 -14.39 6.81
C ARG A 61 -18.68 -13.02 7.47
N THR A 62 -18.15 -12.96 8.70
CA THR A 62 -17.98 -11.68 9.41
C THR A 62 -16.92 -10.81 8.74
N GLU A 63 -15.81 -11.42 8.30
CA GLU A 63 -14.77 -10.69 7.57
C GLU A 63 -15.27 -10.19 6.22
N ALA A 64 -16.00 -11.02 5.48
CA ALA A 64 -16.62 -10.63 4.21
C ALA A 64 -17.62 -9.47 4.38
N LEU A 65 -18.42 -9.49 5.44
CA LEU A 65 -19.36 -8.39 5.74
C LEU A 65 -18.62 -7.08 6.07
N ILE A 66 -17.55 -7.13 6.84
CA ILE A 66 -16.73 -5.93 7.14
C ILE A 66 -16.12 -5.38 5.84
N ALA A 67 -15.54 -6.23 5.03
CA ALA A 67 -14.97 -5.81 3.74
C ALA A 67 -16.03 -5.19 2.83
N LEU A 68 -17.20 -5.81 2.74
CA LEU A 68 -18.33 -5.31 1.94
C LEU A 68 -18.83 -3.95 2.44
N LEU A 69 -18.96 -3.77 3.76
CA LEU A 69 -19.37 -2.49 4.36
C LEU A 69 -18.33 -1.39 4.08
N LEU A 70 -17.04 -1.71 4.15
CA LEU A 70 -15.97 -0.75 3.81
C LEU A 70 -16.00 -0.38 2.34
N LEU A 71 -16.21 -1.34 1.44
CA LEU A 71 -16.34 -1.08 0.00
C LEU A 71 -17.58 -0.23 -0.31
N ALA A 72 -18.74 -0.59 0.24
CA ALA A 72 -19.98 0.15 0.02
C ALA A 72 -19.90 1.58 0.61
N GLY A 73 -19.36 1.73 1.82
CA GLY A 73 -19.12 3.03 2.45
C GLY A 73 -18.16 3.90 1.63
N SER A 74 -17.08 3.30 1.12
CA SER A 74 -16.13 4.02 0.26
C SER A 74 -16.75 4.40 -1.08
N ALA A 75 -17.62 3.57 -1.66
CA ALA A 75 -18.33 3.90 -2.89
C ALA A 75 -19.26 5.10 -2.69
N LEU A 76 -20.04 5.13 -1.61
CA LEU A 76 -20.89 6.27 -1.26
C LEU A 76 -20.06 7.55 -1.02
N LEU A 77 -18.98 7.43 -0.27
CA LEU A 77 -18.07 8.55 -0.05
C LEU A 77 -17.41 9.01 -1.36
N GLY A 78 -17.15 8.09 -2.29
CA GLY A 78 -16.66 8.36 -3.64
C GLY A 78 -17.65 9.20 -4.47
N VAL A 79 -18.94 8.91 -4.36
CA VAL A 79 -19.97 9.73 -5.00
C VAL A 79 -19.94 11.17 -4.45
N LEU A 80 -19.90 11.34 -3.13
CA LEU A 80 -19.79 12.66 -2.49
C LEU A 80 -18.51 13.38 -2.91
N ALA A 81 -17.38 12.69 -2.90
CA ALA A 81 -16.11 13.24 -3.33
C ALA A 81 -16.12 13.69 -4.79
N GLY A 82 -16.79 12.93 -5.67
CA GLY A 82 -16.96 13.29 -7.10
C GLY A 82 -17.77 14.55 -7.29
N PHE A 83 -18.88 14.72 -6.58
CA PHE A 83 -19.66 15.97 -6.57
C PHE A 83 -18.85 17.14 -6.03
N LEU A 84 -18.15 16.93 -4.92
CA LEU A 84 -17.33 17.95 -4.30
C LEU A 84 -16.20 18.40 -5.22
N TRP A 85 -15.52 17.45 -5.86
CA TRP A 85 -14.49 17.74 -6.84
C TRP A 85 -15.02 18.52 -8.04
N HIS A 86 -16.17 18.10 -8.59
CA HIS A 86 -16.81 18.83 -9.69
C HIS A 86 -17.13 20.28 -9.34
N TRP A 87 -17.50 20.54 -8.09
CA TRP A 87 -17.89 21.86 -7.64
C TRP A 87 -16.68 22.75 -7.28
N LEU A 88 -15.65 22.19 -6.63
CA LEU A 88 -14.49 22.93 -6.14
C LEU A 88 -13.35 23.05 -7.15
N ALA A 89 -13.23 22.10 -8.10
CA ALA A 89 -12.09 22.07 -9.01
C ALA A 89 -12.08 23.29 -9.94
N PRO A 90 -10.93 23.95 -10.11
CA PRO A 90 -10.77 25.00 -11.09
C PRO A 90 -10.97 24.43 -12.51
N LYS A 91 -11.74 25.17 -13.33
CA LYS A 91 -12.07 24.77 -14.69
C LYS A 91 -11.18 25.50 -15.69
N VAL A 92 -10.67 24.78 -16.68
CA VAL A 92 -9.80 25.34 -17.72
C VAL A 92 -10.63 26.20 -18.69
N PRO A 93 -10.37 27.51 -18.79
CA PRO A 93 -11.07 28.39 -19.76
C PRO A 93 -10.50 28.14 -21.16
N LEU A 94 -11.40 27.89 -22.11
CA LEU A 94 -11.12 27.74 -23.54
C LEU A 94 -11.72 28.90 -24.32
N TYR A 95 -11.13 29.22 -25.45
CA TYR A 95 -11.57 30.24 -26.38
C TYR A 95 -11.94 29.62 -27.72
N ALA A 96 -13.18 29.88 -28.19
CA ALA A 96 -13.66 29.42 -29.46
C ALA A 96 -13.32 30.42 -30.56
N ASP A 97 -12.48 30.03 -31.51
CA ASP A 97 -12.23 30.79 -32.75
C ASP A 97 -12.94 30.14 -33.94
N THR A 98 -12.95 30.79 -35.07
CA THR A 98 -13.60 30.32 -36.31
C THR A 98 -13.00 29.01 -36.82
N SER A 99 -11.74 28.77 -36.58
CA SER A 99 -10.97 27.65 -37.13
C SER A 99 -10.53 26.61 -36.09
N ALA A 100 -10.38 27.00 -34.81
CA ALA A 100 -9.84 26.13 -33.80
C ALA A 100 -10.29 26.56 -32.38
N VAL A 101 -10.01 25.69 -31.39
CA VAL A 101 -10.20 25.97 -29.98
C VAL A 101 -8.84 26.14 -29.33
N TYR A 102 -8.64 27.26 -28.68
CA TYR A 102 -7.39 27.61 -28.01
C TYR A 102 -7.58 27.66 -26.50
N LEU A 103 -6.51 27.42 -25.74
CA LEU A 103 -6.49 27.74 -24.33
C LEU A 103 -6.51 29.28 -24.20
N LYS A 104 -7.39 29.80 -23.37
CA LYS A 104 -7.42 31.23 -23.08
C LYS A 104 -6.15 31.67 -22.36
N ASP A 105 -5.62 30.80 -21.51
CA ASP A 105 -4.40 31.02 -20.75
C ASP A 105 -3.51 29.77 -20.89
N PRO A 106 -2.51 29.78 -21.80
CA PRO A 106 -1.62 28.64 -21.99
C PRO A 106 -0.73 28.32 -20.79
N GLU A 107 -0.45 29.31 -19.94
CA GLU A 107 0.36 29.17 -18.73
C GLU A 107 -0.50 28.92 -17.49
N GLY A 108 -1.80 28.81 -17.64
CA GLY A 108 -2.74 28.63 -16.55
C GLY A 108 -2.59 27.30 -15.81
N GLU A 109 -2.50 27.36 -14.50
CA GLU A 109 -2.29 26.20 -13.61
C GLU A 109 -3.61 25.46 -13.26
N GLN A 110 -4.72 25.77 -13.93
CA GLN A 110 -6.04 25.24 -13.58
C GLN A 110 -6.09 23.69 -13.64
N ALA A 111 -5.37 23.07 -14.57
CA ALA A 111 -5.30 21.62 -14.67
C ALA A 111 -4.60 20.99 -13.46
N ILE A 112 -3.48 21.61 -13.03
CA ILE A 112 -2.73 21.18 -11.83
C ILE A 112 -3.58 21.44 -10.58
N GLY A 113 -4.26 22.58 -10.53
CA GLY A 113 -5.18 22.94 -9.45
C GLY A 113 -6.35 21.96 -9.31
N ALA A 114 -6.88 21.45 -10.42
CA ALA A 114 -7.93 20.43 -10.42
C ALA A 114 -7.43 19.09 -9.85
N ASP A 115 -6.21 18.67 -10.20
CA ASP A 115 -5.58 17.47 -9.65
C ASP A 115 -5.26 17.65 -8.16
N GLY A 116 -4.75 18.82 -7.75
CA GLY A 116 -4.50 19.16 -6.34
C GLY A 116 -5.78 19.17 -5.50
N THR A 117 -6.87 19.73 -6.03
CA THR A 117 -8.18 19.69 -5.37
C THR A 117 -8.67 18.26 -5.18
N PHE A 118 -8.51 17.39 -6.18
CA PHE A 118 -8.85 15.98 -6.06
C PHE A 118 -8.01 15.27 -4.98
N ALA A 119 -6.70 15.58 -4.92
CA ALA A 119 -5.80 15.04 -3.90
C ALA A 119 -6.26 15.38 -2.48
N ILE A 120 -6.61 16.64 -2.23
CA ILE A 120 -7.06 17.10 -0.91
C ILE A 120 -8.38 16.42 -0.52
N ILE A 121 -9.35 16.37 -1.45
CA ILE A 121 -10.62 15.67 -1.22
C ILE A 121 -10.39 14.20 -0.96
N GLY A 122 -9.52 13.54 -1.74
CA GLY A 122 -9.15 12.13 -1.57
C GLY A 122 -8.48 11.87 -0.22
N ALA A 123 -7.58 12.75 0.22
CA ALA A 123 -6.95 12.64 1.54
C ALA A 123 -7.97 12.79 2.67
N GLY A 124 -8.88 13.76 2.58
CA GLY A 124 -9.96 13.94 3.55
C GLY A 124 -10.90 12.73 3.60
N ALA A 125 -11.28 12.20 2.44
CA ALA A 125 -12.10 11.00 2.35
C ALA A 125 -11.40 9.77 2.95
N GLY A 126 -10.09 9.62 2.70
CA GLY A 126 -9.26 8.58 3.30
C GLY A 126 -9.20 8.65 4.82
N LEU A 127 -9.03 9.87 5.36
CA LEU A 127 -9.06 10.12 6.80
C LEU A 127 -10.41 9.71 7.41
N VAL A 128 -11.51 10.13 6.83
CA VAL A 128 -12.86 9.78 7.30
C VAL A 128 -13.08 8.27 7.24
N ALA A 129 -12.76 7.63 6.11
CA ALA A 129 -12.92 6.20 5.92
C ALA A 129 -12.11 5.40 6.96
N ALA A 130 -10.85 5.78 7.21
CA ALA A 130 -9.99 5.14 8.20
C ALA A 130 -10.49 5.33 9.63
N ALA A 131 -10.94 6.54 9.98
CA ALA A 131 -11.49 6.83 11.31
C ALA A 131 -12.75 5.99 11.57
N VAL A 132 -13.66 5.92 10.61
CA VAL A 132 -14.88 5.11 10.70
C VAL A 132 -14.52 3.63 10.80
N ALA A 133 -13.63 3.12 9.93
CA ALA A 133 -13.18 1.73 9.96
C ALA A 133 -12.55 1.38 11.31
N TYR A 134 -11.65 2.23 11.82
CA TYR A 134 -11.06 2.04 13.13
C TYR A 134 -12.11 1.97 14.24
N TRP A 135 -13.04 2.93 14.26
CA TRP A 135 -14.07 2.99 15.31
C TRP A 135 -15.00 1.77 15.28
N LEU A 136 -15.41 1.30 14.11
CA LEU A 136 -16.23 0.12 13.93
C LEU A 136 -15.50 -1.18 14.33
N THR A 137 -14.18 -1.23 14.10
CA THR A 137 -13.40 -2.46 14.26
C THR A 137 -12.52 -2.49 15.51
N ARG A 138 -12.36 -1.39 16.26
CA ARG A 138 -11.49 -1.29 17.43
C ARG A 138 -11.76 -2.36 18.51
N ARG A 139 -13.02 -2.73 18.72
CA ARG A 139 -13.41 -3.78 19.67
C ARG A 139 -13.15 -5.19 19.14
N ARG A 140 -13.00 -5.33 17.83
CA ARG A 140 -12.88 -6.62 17.12
C ARG A 140 -11.49 -6.90 16.59
N GLN A 141 -10.53 -5.98 16.82
CA GLN A 141 -9.16 -6.04 16.29
C GLN A 141 -9.16 -6.35 14.78
N GLY A 142 -9.44 -5.30 14.01
CA GLY A 142 -9.67 -5.37 12.55
C GLY A 142 -8.44 -5.69 11.73
N GLY A 143 -7.60 -6.53 11.92
CA GLY A 143 -6.41 -7.02 11.21
C GLY A 143 -6.28 -6.64 9.72
N VAL A 144 -5.66 -7.52 8.98
CA VAL A 144 -5.33 -7.36 7.54
C VAL A 144 -6.58 -7.10 6.68
N THR A 145 -7.72 -7.71 7.03
CA THR A 145 -8.98 -7.55 6.27
C THR A 145 -9.44 -6.09 6.21
N VAL A 146 -9.31 -5.34 7.31
CA VAL A 146 -9.67 -3.91 7.35
C VAL A 146 -8.72 -3.07 6.50
N ALA A 147 -7.42 -3.34 6.58
CA ALA A 147 -6.42 -2.65 5.77
C ALA A 147 -6.66 -2.88 4.26
N LEU A 148 -6.87 -4.14 3.86
CA LEU A 148 -7.18 -4.48 2.47
C LEU A 148 -8.51 -3.86 2.01
N GLY A 149 -9.53 -3.88 2.88
CA GLY A 149 -10.81 -3.25 2.62
C GLY A 149 -10.72 -1.74 2.42
N LEU A 150 -9.89 -1.04 3.20
CA LEU A 150 -9.63 0.40 3.04
C LEU A 150 -8.85 0.71 1.76
N VAL A 151 -7.85 -0.11 1.41
CA VAL A 151 -7.10 0.09 0.16
C VAL A 151 -8.00 -0.13 -1.04
N ALA A 152 -8.70 -1.26 -1.10
CA ALA A 152 -9.62 -1.58 -2.20
C ALA A 152 -10.79 -0.58 -2.27
N GLY A 153 -11.36 -0.22 -1.11
CA GLY A 153 -12.42 0.78 -0.99
C GLY A 153 -11.95 2.17 -1.43
N GLY A 154 -10.76 2.59 -1.02
CA GLY A 154 -10.18 3.88 -1.40
C GLY A 154 -9.93 3.99 -2.91
N LEU A 155 -9.42 2.91 -3.53
CA LEU A 155 -9.26 2.86 -4.99
C LEU A 155 -10.61 2.91 -5.72
N LEU A 156 -11.59 2.13 -5.26
CA LEU A 156 -12.94 2.12 -5.82
C LEU A 156 -13.61 3.49 -5.65
N GLY A 157 -13.57 4.07 -4.45
CA GLY A 157 -14.13 5.40 -4.16
C GLY A 157 -13.48 6.49 -4.98
N GLY A 158 -12.15 6.50 -5.08
CA GLY A 158 -11.40 7.43 -5.93
C GLY A 158 -11.76 7.29 -7.41
N TYR A 159 -11.89 6.07 -7.90
CA TYR A 159 -12.31 5.81 -9.28
C TYR A 159 -13.75 6.30 -9.55
N ILE A 160 -14.68 6.05 -8.63
CA ILE A 160 -16.06 6.56 -8.72
C ILE A 160 -16.06 8.08 -8.71
N ALA A 161 -15.30 8.71 -7.80
CA ALA A 161 -15.17 10.16 -7.71
C ALA A 161 -14.65 10.78 -9.02
N MET A 162 -13.61 10.19 -9.60
CA MET A 162 -13.06 10.62 -10.87
C MET A 162 -14.10 10.50 -12.00
N LYS A 163 -14.74 9.35 -12.13
CA LYS A 163 -15.74 9.11 -13.18
C LYS A 163 -16.94 10.04 -13.05
N LEU A 164 -17.46 10.19 -11.85
CA LEU A 164 -18.61 11.06 -11.59
C LEU A 164 -18.26 12.53 -11.83
N GLY A 165 -17.14 13.01 -11.28
CA GLY A 165 -16.72 14.41 -11.43
C GLY A 165 -16.47 14.77 -12.89
N THR A 166 -15.88 13.86 -13.68
CA THR A 166 -15.70 14.07 -15.13
C THR A 166 -17.02 14.00 -15.89
N ALA A 167 -17.95 13.14 -15.51
CA ALA A 167 -19.24 12.99 -16.18
C ALA A 167 -20.19 14.19 -15.96
N LEU A 168 -20.08 14.82 -14.79
CA LEU A 168 -20.88 16.02 -14.45
C LEU A 168 -20.36 17.29 -15.14
N GLY A 169 -19.12 17.27 -15.64
CA GLY A 169 -18.51 18.41 -16.35
C GLY A 169 -19.11 18.62 -17.74
N PRO A 170 -18.74 19.73 -18.41
CA PRO A 170 -19.08 19.93 -19.81
C PRO A 170 -18.65 18.72 -20.63
N GLY A 171 -19.51 18.28 -21.56
CA GLY A 171 -19.29 17.05 -22.32
C GLY A 171 -17.90 16.99 -22.94
N GLY A 172 -17.34 15.77 -23.05
CA GLY A 172 -15.96 15.57 -23.52
C GLY A 172 -15.68 16.00 -24.97
N ASN A 173 -16.70 16.38 -25.72
CA ASN A 173 -16.56 16.87 -27.08
C ASN A 173 -16.42 18.40 -27.10
N VAL A 174 -15.19 18.86 -26.86
CA VAL A 174 -14.81 20.28 -26.87
C VAL A 174 -15.20 20.97 -28.19
N ILE A 175 -15.07 20.27 -29.33
CA ILE A 175 -15.40 20.80 -30.65
C ILE A 175 -16.92 21.05 -30.80
N ALA A 176 -17.75 20.11 -30.32
CA ALA A 176 -19.19 20.28 -30.36
C ALA A 176 -19.64 21.45 -29.46
N THR A 177 -19.05 21.58 -28.28
CA THR A 177 -19.32 22.69 -27.36
C THR A 177 -18.88 24.03 -27.99
N ALA A 178 -17.69 24.08 -28.61
CA ALA A 178 -17.21 25.29 -29.28
C ALA A 178 -18.13 25.74 -30.44
N LYS A 179 -18.73 24.80 -31.17
CA LYS A 179 -19.70 25.12 -32.22
C LYS A 179 -21.05 25.63 -31.71
N SER A 180 -21.39 25.33 -30.45
CA SER A 180 -22.63 25.77 -29.84
C SER A 180 -22.58 27.16 -29.19
N VAL A 181 -21.36 27.73 -29.06
CA VAL A 181 -21.14 29.07 -28.50
C VAL A 181 -20.76 30.03 -29.61
N PRO A 182 -21.08 31.37 -29.45
CA PRO A 182 -20.66 32.37 -30.41
C PRO A 182 -19.14 32.41 -30.59
N THR A 183 -18.68 32.64 -31.81
CA THR A 183 -17.26 32.86 -32.11
C THR A 183 -16.72 34.02 -31.26
N GLY A 184 -15.53 33.86 -30.70
CA GLY A 184 -14.94 34.84 -29.82
C GLY A 184 -15.35 34.75 -28.35
N SER A 185 -16.20 33.76 -27.99
CA SER A 185 -16.61 33.58 -26.59
C SER A 185 -15.73 32.59 -25.85
N THR A 186 -15.67 32.76 -24.52
CA THR A 186 -14.96 31.87 -23.60
C THR A 186 -15.93 30.82 -23.05
N PHE A 187 -15.53 29.56 -23.06
CA PHE A 187 -16.25 28.48 -22.43
C PHE A 187 -15.31 27.60 -21.60
N TYR A 188 -15.85 26.77 -20.74
CA TYR A 188 -15.02 25.91 -19.87
C TYR A 188 -14.83 24.52 -20.50
N GLY A 189 -13.59 24.04 -20.46
CA GLY A 189 -13.23 22.70 -20.88
C GLY A 189 -13.74 21.60 -19.95
N PRO A 190 -13.77 20.35 -20.41
CA PRO A 190 -14.16 19.22 -19.58
C PRO A 190 -13.16 19.04 -18.43
N LEU A 191 -13.71 18.76 -17.24
CA LEU A 191 -12.88 18.40 -16.08
C LEU A 191 -12.19 17.07 -16.34
N LYS A 192 -10.88 17.05 -16.22
CA LYS A 192 -10.05 15.85 -16.42
C LYS A 192 -9.07 15.70 -15.27
N LEU A 193 -8.84 14.47 -14.83
CA LEU A 193 -7.75 14.14 -13.93
C LEU A 193 -6.52 13.81 -14.77
N THR A 194 -5.51 14.67 -14.73
CA THR A 194 -4.28 14.54 -15.53
C THR A 194 -3.31 13.59 -14.85
N ALA A 195 -3.07 13.78 -13.57
CA ALA A 195 -2.17 12.96 -12.76
C ALA A 195 -2.92 11.75 -12.16
N LYS A 196 -2.98 10.63 -12.89
CA LYS A 196 -3.69 9.42 -12.42
C LYS A 196 -3.18 8.87 -11.09
N GLY A 197 -1.91 9.14 -10.73
CA GLY A 197 -1.34 8.76 -9.43
C GLY A 197 -2.05 9.39 -8.23
N VAL A 198 -2.77 10.48 -8.43
CA VAL A 198 -3.57 11.14 -7.38
C VAL A 198 -4.69 10.24 -6.84
N LEU A 199 -5.14 9.23 -7.60
CA LEU A 199 -6.07 8.22 -7.11
C LEU A 199 -5.54 7.44 -5.89
N LEU A 200 -4.23 7.36 -5.74
CA LEU A 200 -3.59 6.69 -4.60
C LEU A 200 -3.60 7.52 -3.32
N THR A 201 -3.90 8.82 -3.40
CA THR A 201 -3.93 9.71 -2.23
C THR A 201 -4.93 9.24 -1.18
N TRP A 202 -6.10 8.77 -1.61
CA TRP A 202 -7.13 8.24 -0.72
C TRP A 202 -6.66 7.01 0.06
N PRO A 203 -6.27 5.87 -0.58
CA PRO A 203 -5.81 4.71 0.17
C PRO A 203 -4.53 5.00 0.99
N ALA A 204 -3.62 5.84 0.49
CA ALA A 204 -2.43 6.22 1.23
C ALA A 204 -2.78 6.99 2.52
N ALA A 205 -3.65 8.01 2.44
CA ALA A 205 -4.11 8.75 3.60
C ALA A 205 -4.85 7.83 4.60
N ALA A 206 -5.70 6.93 4.09
CA ALA A 206 -6.42 5.98 4.93
C ALA A 206 -5.46 5.05 5.69
N MET A 207 -4.40 4.57 5.05
CA MET A 207 -3.40 3.71 5.69
C MET A 207 -2.58 4.46 6.75
N VAL A 208 -2.13 5.68 6.46
CA VAL A 208 -1.40 6.52 7.43
C VAL A 208 -2.26 6.76 8.68
N VAL A 209 -3.53 7.12 8.50
CA VAL A 209 -4.44 7.38 9.61
C VAL A 209 -4.74 6.10 10.38
N LEU A 210 -4.97 4.97 9.70
CA LEU A 210 -5.21 3.68 10.36
C LEU A 210 -4.01 3.26 11.22
N ILE A 211 -2.79 3.37 10.68
CA ILE A 211 -1.57 3.06 11.42
C ILE A 211 -1.42 3.99 12.63
N GLY A 212 -1.62 5.29 12.44
CA GLY A 212 -1.55 6.28 13.51
C GLY A 212 -2.56 6.00 14.63
N LEU A 213 -3.82 5.75 14.29
CA LEU A 213 -4.86 5.42 15.28
C LEU A 213 -4.56 4.10 16.00
N THR A 214 -4.06 3.10 15.29
CA THR A 214 -3.67 1.83 15.88
C THR A 214 -2.50 2.01 16.85
N ALA A 215 -1.49 2.77 16.45
CA ALA A 215 -0.32 3.03 17.30
C ALA A 215 -0.66 3.81 18.59
N LEU A 216 -1.60 4.77 18.48
CA LEU A 216 -1.98 5.62 19.62
C LEU A 216 -2.93 4.92 20.60
N PHE A 217 -3.84 4.09 20.09
CA PHE A 217 -4.96 3.57 20.91
C PHE A 217 -4.92 2.06 21.15
N THR A 218 -3.94 1.33 20.62
CA THR A 218 -3.78 -0.09 20.95
C THR A 218 -2.96 -0.23 22.22
N PRO A 219 -3.47 -0.92 23.27
CA PRO A 219 -2.72 -1.20 24.49
C PRO A 219 -1.45 -1.99 24.15
N LYS A 220 -0.33 -1.60 24.75
CA LYS A 220 0.92 -2.35 24.61
C LYS A 220 0.72 -3.78 25.12
N PRO A 221 1.20 -4.81 24.41
CA PRO A 221 1.24 -6.16 24.93
C PRO A 221 2.00 -6.15 26.25
N GLN A 222 1.40 -6.67 27.30
CA GLN A 222 2.16 -6.93 28.54
C GLN A 222 3.21 -7.97 28.21
N ALA A 223 4.47 -7.69 28.55
CA ALA A 223 5.53 -8.69 28.44
C ALA A 223 5.09 -9.94 29.24
N PRO A 224 5.22 -11.14 28.67
CA PRO A 224 4.93 -12.35 29.43
C PRO A 224 5.78 -12.33 30.72
N PRO A 225 5.23 -12.73 31.87
CA PRO A 225 6.01 -12.84 33.10
C PRO A 225 7.20 -13.77 32.79
N VAL A 226 8.38 -13.29 33.16
CA VAL A 226 9.64 -13.99 32.90
C VAL A 226 9.68 -15.21 33.84
N ALA A 227 9.22 -16.35 33.37
CA ALA A 227 9.06 -17.58 34.14
C ALA A 227 10.38 -18.30 34.52
N TRP A 228 11.55 -17.70 34.20
CA TRP A 228 12.86 -18.31 34.42
C TRP A 228 13.55 -17.92 35.73
N GLN A 229 12.85 -17.24 36.63
CA GLN A 229 13.37 -16.93 37.99
C GLN A 229 12.73 -17.80 39.04
N THR A 230 12.75 -19.12 38.89
CA THR A 230 12.64 -19.98 40.04
C THR A 230 14.05 -20.03 40.66
N PRO A 231 14.27 -19.47 41.85
CA PRO A 231 15.52 -19.72 42.56
C PRO A 231 15.67 -21.22 42.72
N ALA A 232 16.86 -21.74 42.44
CA ALA A 232 17.18 -23.11 42.76
C ALA A 232 16.84 -23.28 44.24
N GLN A 233 15.89 -24.17 44.57
CA GLN A 233 15.71 -24.62 45.94
C GLN A 233 16.99 -25.36 46.32
N ASP A 234 17.82 -24.67 47.11
CA ASP A 234 18.87 -25.34 47.81
C ASP A 234 18.23 -26.49 48.61
N GLY A 235 18.50 -27.71 48.18
CA GLY A 235 18.03 -28.90 48.89
C GLY A 235 18.55 -28.86 50.32
N PRO A 236 17.79 -29.40 51.29
CA PRO A 236 18.24 -29.41 52.67
C PRO A 236 19.52 -30.26 52.75
N ASP A 237 20.60 -29.63 53.27
CA ASP A 237 21.78 -30.33 53.70
C ASP A 237 21.34 -31.36 54.76
N THR A 238 21.39 -32.63 54.39
CA THR A 238 21.24 -33.74 55.34
C THR A 238 22.58 -33.96 56.07
N PRO A 239 22.58 -34.01 57.42
CA PRO A 239 23.77 -34.18 58.22
C PRO A 239 24.41 -35.59 58.06
#